data_d1db5b1a6a3307964e7471612528492d
#
_entry.id   d1db5b1a6a3307964e7471612528492d
#
_cell.length_a   1.000
_cell.length_b   1.000
_cell.length_c   1.000
_cell.angle_alpha   90.00
_cell.angle_beta   90.00
_cell.angle_gamma   90.00
#
_symmetry.space_group_name_H-M   'P 1'
#
loop_
_entity.id
_entity.type
_entity.pdbx_description
1 polymer ?
#
loop_
_entity_poly.entity_id
_entity_poly.type
_entity_poly.pdbx_seq_one_letter_code
_entity_poly.pdbx_strand_id
1 'polypeptide(L)'
;MAKLWKQVRIITVGGLIFDYEDLDVEFDVKCTDDNKSDTATIRIYNLSETTKNKLQANQAVTIDAGYRELHGVIFAGIVESVSTNRSENDMVTTITASPNNRAYTNTPVNMQFKSGIKASEILKQLEKQVPFKIDIKELGKDTVYPNGKAFSNRLSNVVS
;
A
#
# COMPACT_ATOMS: atom_id res chain seq x y z
N MET A 1 21.67 -25.21 -14.96
CA MET A 1 20.29 -25.52 -14.54
C MET A 1 19.87 -24.57 -13.45
N ALA A 2 18.88 -23.74 -13.70
CA ALA A 2 18.31 -22.87 -12.67
C ALA A 2 17.72 -23.73 -11.55
N LYS A 3 18.20 -23.54 -10.31
CA LYS A 3 17.61 -24.19 -9.14
C LYS A 3 16.33 -23.42 -8.77
N LEU A 4 15.24 -23.72 -9.43
CA LEU A 4 13.89 -23.18 -9.19
C LEU A 4 13.36 -23.48 -7.77
N TRP A 5 14.10 -24.22 -6.96
CA TRP A 5 13.67 -24.75 -5.67
C TRP A 5 13.95 -23.84 -4.47
N LYS A 6 14.76 -22.78 -4.61
CA LYS A 6 14.97 -21.82 -3.53
C LYS A 6 14.01 -20.64 -3.67
N GLN A 7 12.94 -20.71 -2.91
CA GLN A 7 12.02 -19.59 -2.74
C GLN A 7 12.71 -18.46 -1.97
N VAL A 8 12.44 -17.25 -2.37
CA VAL A 8 12.80 -16.04 -1.65
C VAL A 8 11.52 -15.45 -1.06
N ARG A 9 11.54 -15.18 0.23
CA ARG A 9 10.46 -14.49 0.94
C ARG A 9 11.11 -13.55 1.95
N ILE A 10 11.21 -12.30 1.58
CA ILE A 10 11.80 -11.27 2.43
C ILE A 10 10.72 -10.24 2.73
N ILE A 11 10.45 -10.03 3.99
CA ILE A 11 9.47 -9.04 4.45
C ILE A 11 10.22 -7.98 5.23
N THR A 12 10.07 -6.74 4.83
CA THR A 12 10.65 -5.59 5.51
C THR A 12 9.55 -4.76 6.16
N VAL A 13 9.63 -4.55 7.46
CA VAL A 13 8.66 -3.74 8.22
C VAL A 13 9.43 -2.74 9.07
N GLY A 14 9.26 -1.44 8.81
CA GLY A 14 9.87 -0.38 9.61
C GLY A 14 11.40 -0.48 9.72
N GLY A 15 12.07 -1.02 8.70
CA GLY A 15 13.51 -1.26 8.71
C GLY A 15 13.95 -2.61 9.29
N LEU A 16 13.04 -3.41 9.84
CA LEU A 16 13.30 -4.79 10.23
C LEU A 16 13.13 -5.72 9.02
N ILE A 17 14.06 -6.61 8.83
CA ILE A 17 14.07 -7.57 7.73
C ILE A 17 13.78 -8.97 8.29
N PHE A 18 12.77 -9.63 7.74
CA PHE A 18 12.39 -11.00 8.05
C PHE A 18 12.60 -11.85 6.81
N ASP A 19 13.57 -12.75 6.90
CA ASP A 19 13.90 -13.68 5.83
C ASP A 19 13.37 -15.09 6.19
N TYR A 20 12.77 -15.73 5.20
CA TYR A 20 12.29 -17.12 5.33
C TYR A 20 13.40 -18.11 5.71
N GLU A 21 14.67 -17.84 5.36
CA GLU A 21 15.79 -18.71 5.76
C GLU A 21 16.01 -18.69 7.28
N ASP A 22 15.65 -17.61 7.97
CA ASP A 22 15.88 -17.43 9.41
C ASP A 22 14.61 -17.63 10.26
N LEU A 23 13.45 -17.39 9.69
CA LEU A 23 12.17 -17.39 10.40
C LEU A 23 11.07 -18.03 9.54
N ASP A 24 10.14 -18.70 10.21
CA ASP A 24 8.94 -19.18 9.52
C ASP A 24 8.00 -17.99 9.25
N VAL A 25 7.84 -17.69 7.97
CA VAL A 25 7.08 -16.51 7.50
C VAL A 25 6.09 -16.93 6.43
N GLU A 26 4.84 -16.59 6.65
CA GLU A 26 3.77 -16.74 5.68
C GLU A 26 3.20 -15.37 5.30
N PHE A 27 2.74 -15.24 4.07
CA PHE A 27 2.00 -14.05 3.65
C PHE A 27 0.88 -14.41 2.67
N ASP A 28 -0.17 -13.62 2.71
CA ASP A 28 -1.28 -13.65 1.77
C ASP A 28 -1.56 -12.23 1.29
N VAL A 29 -1.49 -12.02 -0.03
CA VAL A 29 -1.76 -10.74 -0.67
C VAL A 29 -3.03 -10.88 -1.49
N LYS A 30 -4.07 -10.16 -1.08
CA LYS A 30 -5.34 -10.08 -1.80
C LYS A 30 -5.35 -8.84 -2.68
N CYS A 31 -5.27 -9.05 -3.98
CA CYS A 31 -5.47 -8.01 -4.97
C CYS A 31 -6.94 -8.01 -5.40
N THR A 32 -7.61 -6.87 -5.29
CA THR A 32 -8.98 -6.69 -5.72
C THR A 32 -9.04 -5.77 -6.92
N ASP A 33 -9.73 -6.19 -7.98
CA ASP A 33 -9.93 -5.37 -9.19
C ASP A 33 -10.91 -4.21 -8.96
N ASP A 34 -11.58 -4.20 -7.81
CA ASP A 34 -12.49 -3.12 -7.40
C ASP A 34 -11.72 -2.00 -6.69
N ASN A 35 -12.34 -0.82 -6.57
CA ASN A 35 -11.85 0.35 -5.81
C ASN A 35 -11.55 0.07 -4.31
N LYS A 36 -11.52 -1.19 -3.90
CA LYS A 36 -11.11 -1.63 -2.57
C LYS A 36 -9.61 -1.81 -2.55
N SER A 37 -9.00 -1.31 -1.50
CA SER A 37 -7.55 -1.44 -1.31
C SER A 37 -7.13 -2.90 -1.21
N ASP A 38 -6.09 -3.26 -1.93
CA ASP A 38 -5.38 -4.50 -1.72
C ASP A 38 -5.01 -4.65 -0.25
N THR A 39 -4.99 -5.85 0.24
CA THR A 39 -4.63 -6.11 1.63
C THR A 39 -3.60 -7.22 1.69
N ALA A 40 -2.54 -7.01 2.45
CA ALA A 40 -1.57 -8.03 2.76
C ALA A 40 -1.71 -8.47 4.22
N THR A 41 -1.73 -9.76 4.43
CA THR A 41 -1.67 -10.39 5.75
C THR A 41 -0.38 -11.18 5.86
N ILE A 42 0.44 -10.85 6.85
CA ILE A 42 1.74 -11.47 7.09
C ILE A 42 1.69 -12.17 8.45
N ARG A 43 2.15 -13.40 8.51
CA ARG A 43 2.27 -14.17 9.74
C ARG A 43 3.73 -14.55 9.95
N ILE A 44 4.25 -14.22 11.11
CA ILE A 44 5.63 -14.52 11.50
C ILE A 44 5.58 -15.31 12.81
N TYR A 45 6.22 -16.45 12.80
CA TYR A 45 6.20 -17.38 13.93
C TYR A 45 7.36 -17.13 14.88
N ASN A 46 7.07 -17.22 16.17
CA ASN A 46 8.05 -17.22 17.27
C ASN A 46 9.02 -16.02 17.30
N LEU A 47 8.51 -14.83 17.02
CA LEU A 47 9.29 -13.60 17.17
C LEU A 47 9.69 -13.35 18.62
N SER A 48 10.92 -12.83 18.82
CA SER A 48 11.36 -12.36 20.13
C SER A 48 10.53 -11.16 20.61
N GLU A 49 10.39 -11.01 21.92
CA GLU A 49 9.68 -9.88 22.53
C GLU A 49 10.26 -8.52 22.08
N THR A 50 11.58 -8.44 21.98
CA THR A 50 12.27 -7.23 21.51
C THR A 50 11.87 -6.86 20.09
N THR A 51 11.72 -7.83 19.19
CA THR A 51 11.31 -7.62 17.81
C THR A 51 9.84 -7.27 17.72
N LYS A 52 8.98 -7.96 18.48
CA LYS A 52 7.54 -7.64 18.53
C LYS A 52 7.28 -6.20 18.96
N ASN A 53 7.99 -5.72 19.97
CA ASN A 53 7.84 -4.37 20.50
C ASN A 53 8.26 -3.27 19.49
N LYS A 54 9.03 -3.61 18.48
CA LYS A 54 9.43 -2.69 17.41
C LYS A 54 8.40 -2.62 16.27
N LEU A 55 7.50 -3.60 16.19
CA LEU A 55 6.46 -3.62 15.16
C LEU A 55 5.29 -2.73 15.59
N GLN A 56 4.99 -1.73 14.80
CA GLN A 56 3.94 -0.75 15.09
C GLN A 56 3.10 -0.44 13.85
N ALA A 57 1.88 0.03 14.08
CA ALA A 57 1.06 0.58 13.00
C ALA A 57 1.74 1.80 12.35
N ASN A 58 1.38 2.07 11.12
CA ASN A 58 1.92 3.14 10.27
C ASN A 58 3.38 2.98 9.81
N GLN A 59 4.02 1.87 10.09
CA GLN A 59 5.34 1.57 9.51
C GLN A 59 5.21 1.12 8.05
N ALA A 60 6.21 1.46 7.25
CA ALA A 60 6.29 0.97 5.87
C ALA A 60 6.55 -0.54 5.85
N VAL A 61 5.86 -1.25 4.96
CA VAL A 61 6.04 -2.68 4.74
C VAL A 61 6.22 -2.99 3.27
N THR A 62 7.18 -3.86 2.98
CA THR A 62 7.39 -4.41 1.64
C THR A 62 7.51 -5.91 1.71
N ILE A 63 6.95 -6.60 0.72
CA ILE A 63 7.07 -8.05 0.54
C ILE A 63 7.80 -8.30 -0.77
N ASP A 64 8.96 -8.90 -0.69
CA ASP A 64 9.74 -9.37 -1.83
C ASP A 64 9.64 -10.90 -1.87
N ALA A 65 9.12 -11.43 -2.96
CA ALA A 65 8.93 -12.86 -3.10
C ALA A 65 9.23 -13.33 -4.53
N GLY A 66 9.56 -14.61 -4.62
CA GLY A 66 9.87 -15.27 -5.88
C GLY A 66 10.82 -16.43 -5.70
N TYR A 67 11.66 -16.61 -6.70
CA TYR A 67 12.73 -17.60 -6.70
C TYR A 67 14.08 -16.90 -6.74
N ARG A 68 15.11 -17.54 -6.25
CA ARG A 68 16.45 -16.93 -6.05
C ARG A 68 16.98 -16.12 -7.24
N GLU A 69 16.69 -16.54 -8.44
CA GLU A 69 17.14 -15.87 -9.67
C GLU A 69 16.11 -14.90 -10.26
N LEU A 70 14.85 -14.98 -9.78
CA LEU A 70 13.75 -14.15 -10.26
C LEU A 70 12.79 -13.84 -9.11
N HIS A 71 13.05 -12.78 -8.39
CA HIS A 71 12.18 -12.29 -7.33
C HIS A 71 12.01 -10.77 -7.45
N GLY A 72 11.04 -10.23 -6.78
CA GLY A 72 10.78 -8.81 -6.76
C GLY A 72 9.72 -8.43 -5.74
N VAL A 73 9.57 -7.13 -5.54
CA VAL A 73 8.57 -6.61 -4.61
C VAL A 73 7.18 -6.83 -5.19
N ILE A 74 6.39 -7.67 -4.51
CA ILE A 74 5.01 -7.99 -4.89
C ILE A 74 3.97 -7.15 -4.14
N PHE A 75 4.37 -6.56 -3.02
CA PHE A 75 3.52 -5.68 -2.23
C PHE A 75 4.35 -4.59 -1.55
N ALA A 76 3.84 -3.37 -1.55
CA ALA A 76 4.37 -2.26 -0.78
C ALA A 76 3.22 -1.45 -0.17
N GLY A 77 3.31 -1.18 1.12
CA GLY A 77 2.21 -0.50 1.83
C GLY A 77 2.60 -0.05 3.22
N ILE A 78 1.59 0.10 4.04
CA ILE A 78 1.70 0.56 5.43
C ILE A 78 1.00 -0.43 6.35
N VAL A 79 1.62 -0.71 7.49
CA VAL A 79 1.04 -1.54 8.54
C VAL A 79 -0.21 -0.87 9.11
N GLU A 80 -1.32 -1.58 9.09
CA GLU A 80 -2.58 -1.16 9.72
C GLU A 80 -2.68 -1.62 11.16
N SER A 81 -2.33 -2.88 11.39
CA SER A 81 -2.40 -3.49 12.72
C SER A 81 -1.37 -4.60 12.88
N VAL A 82 -0.95 -4.78 14.11
CA VAL A 82 -0.08 -5.88 14.53
C VAL A 82 -0.74 -6.57 15.71
N SER A 83 -0.89 -7.87 15.65
CA SER A 83 -1.42 -8.68 16.75
C SER A 83 -0.57 -9.93 16.95
N THR A 84 -0.41 -10.35 18.19
CA THR A 84 0.31 -11.60 18.52
C THR A 84 -0.63 -12.50 19.30
N ASN A 85 -0.84 -13.69 18.81
CA ASN A 85 -1.68 -14.71 19.43
C ASN A 85 -0.92 -16.03 19.56
N ARG A 86 -1.28 -16.79 20.57
CA ARG A 86 -0.78 -18.16 20.72
C ARG A 86 -1.64 -19.09 19.89
N SER A 87 -1.02 -19.86 19.02
CA SER A 87 -1.66 -20.92 18.23
C SER A 87 -0.98 -22.24 18.51
N GLU A 88 -1.67 -23.11 19.21
CA GLU A 88 -1.13 -24.39 19.66
C GLU A 88 0.17 -24.23 20.47
N ASN A 89 1.32 -24.58 19.89
CA ASN A 89 2.63 -24.46 20.53
C ASN A 89 3.43 -23.22 20.09
N ASP A 90 2.92 -22.44 19.12
CA ASP A 90 3.63 -21.32 18.52
C ASP A 90 3.02 -19.97 18.89
N MET A 91 3.87 -18.96 18.92
CA MET A 91 3.45 -17.55 19.00
C MET A 91 3.42 -16.97 17.60
N VAL A 92 2.24 -16.65 17.11
CA VAL A 92 2.04 -16.10 15.76
C VAL A 92 1.80 -14.60 15.83
N THR A 93 2.69 -13.83 15.23
CA THR A 93 2.51 -12.39 15.03
C THR A 93 1.91 -12.14 13.66
N THR A 94 0.70 -11.60 13.63
CA THR A 94 -0.02 -11.26 12.41
C THR A 94 0.07 -9.76 12.16
N ILE A 95 0.56 -9.39 11.00
CA ILE A 95 0.65 -8.02 10.52
C ILE A 95 -0.34 -7.86 9.36
N THR A 96 -1.26 -6.92 9.49
CA THR A 96 -2.16 -6.54 8.40
C THR A 96 -1.68 -5.24 7.82
N ALA A 97 -1.55 -5.18 6.50
CA ALA A 97 -1.08 -4.02 5.78
C ALA A 97 -1.97 -3.69 4.59
N SER A 98 -2.04 -2.43 4.26
CA SER A 98 -2.72 -1.93 3.06
C SER A 98 -1.78 -1.05 2.24
N PRO A 99 -2.02 -0.89 0.93
CA PRO A 99 -1.26 0.07 0.12
C PRO A 99 -1.29 1.46 0.74
N ASN A 100 -0.25 2.23 0.52
CA ASN A 100 -0.14 3.61 1.01
C ASN A 100 -1.04 4.56 0.23
N ASN A 101 -2.32 4.24 0.16
CA ASN A 101 -3.32 5.05 -0.53
C ASN A 101 -4.36 5.68 0.42
N ARG A 102 -4.19 5.54 1.73
CA ARG A 102 -5.14 6.13 2.72
C ARG A 102 -5.29 7.64 2.56
N ALA A 103 -4.20 8.34 2.29
CA ALA A 103 -4.25 9.77 2.00
C ALA A 103 -5.09 10.02 0.74
N TYR A 104 -4.92 9.19 -0.30
CA TYR A 104 -5.70 9.26 -1.53
C TYR A 104 -7.19 8.96 -1.30
N THR A 105 -7.51 7.92 -0.54
CA THR A 105 -8.92 7.51 -0.32
C THR A 105 -9.66 8.40 0.67
N ASN A 106 -8.99 8.94 1.68
CA ASN A 106 -9.64 9.62 2.80
C ASN A 106 -9.49 11.15 2.80
N THR A 107 -8.62 11.72 1.96
CA THR A 107 -8.46 13.19 1.90
C THR A 107 -9.74 13.84 1.36
N PRO A 108 -10.41 14.69 2.12
CA PRO A 108 -11.56 15.44 1.63
C PRO A 108 -11.10 16.51 0.65
N VAL A 109 -11.78 16.59 -0.47
CA VAL A 109 -11.55 17.62 -1.49
C VAL A 109 -12.80 18.46 -1.67
N ASN A 110 -12.66 19.76 -1.50
CA ASN A 110 -13.71 20.73 -1.76
C ASN A 110 -13.17 21.83 -2.67
N MET A 111 -13.53 21.76 -3.94
CA MET A 111 -13.03 22.65 -4.98
C MET A 111 -14.15 23.04 -5.94
N GLN A 112 -14.11 24.29 -6.39
CA GLN A 112 -15.00 24.81 -7.41
C GLN A 112 -14.18 25.43 -8.53
N PHE A 113 -14.56 25.17 -9.76
CA PHE A 113 -13.89 25.67 -10.96
C PHE A 113 -14.84 26.42 -11.86
N LYS A 114 -14.33 27.48 -12.47
CA LYS A 114 -15.08 28.28 -13.44
C LYS A 114 -15.32 27.51 -14.75
N SER A 115 -16.26 27.99 -15.53
CA SER A 115 -16.53 27.44 -16.87
C SER A 115 -15.28 27.48 -17.77
N GLY A 116 -15.13 26.47 -18.62
CA GLY A 116 -14.03 26.36 -19.56
C GLY A 116 -12.72 25.77 -18.98
N ILE A 117 -12.72 25.29 -17.73
CA ILE A 117 -11.54 24.69 -17.14
C ILE A 117 -11.22 23.33 -17.77
N LYS A 118 -9.94 23.04 -17.94
CA LYS A 118 -9.44 21.75 -18.44
C LYS A 118 -9.12 20.78 -17.31
N ALA A 119 -9.23 19.50 -17.57
CA ALA A 119 -8.90 18.45 -16.61
C ALA A 119 -7.45 18.55 -16.09
N SER A 120 -6.49 18.91 -16.95
CA SER A 120 -5.10 19.15 -16.56
C SER A 120 -4.93 20.29 -15.54
N GLU A 121 -5.70 21.36 -15.67
CA GLU A 121 -5.69 22.49 -14.72
C GLU A 121 -6.31 22.11 -13.37
N ILE A 122 -7.37 21.30 -13.39
CA ILE A 122 -7.99 20.75 -12.18
C ILE A 122 -6.98 19.91 -11.40
N LEU A 123 -6.24 19.02 -12.07
CA LEU A 123 -5.23 18.17 -11.46
C LEU A 123 -4.08 18.97 -10.85
N LYS A 124 -3.62 20.03 -11.51
CA LYS A 124 -2.58 20.92 -10.97
C LYS A 124 -3.02 21.66 -9.71
N GLN A 125 -4.27 22.09 -9.64
CA GLN A 125 -4.81 22.74 -8.45
C GLN A 125 -5.06 21.74 -7.33
N LEU A 126 -5.47 20.52 -7.67
CA LEU A 126 -5.64 19.42 -6.72
C LEU A 126 -4.31 19.06 -6.04
N GLU A 127 -3.22 19.00 -6.79
CA GLU A 127 -1.89 18.76 -6.26
C GLU A 127 -1.46 19.76 -5.17
N LYS A 128 -1.90 21.01 -5.28
CA LYS A 128 -1.60 22.05 -4.27
C LYS A 128 -2.39 21.87 -2.97
N GLN A 129 -3.53 21.18 -3.00
CA GLN A 129 -4.39 21.01 -1.83
C GLN A 129 -4.13 19.73 -1.05
N VAL A 130 -3.48 18.76 -1.66
CA VAL A 130 -3.19 17.48 -1.02
C VAL A 130 -1.81 17.48 -0.36
N PRO A 131 -1.65 16.77 0.79
CA PRO A 131 -0.38 16.75 1.52
C PRO A 131 0.68 15.82 0.92
N PHE A 132 0.44 15.29 -0.28
CA PHE A 132 1.35 14.39 -0.97
C PHE A 132 1.48 14.77 -2.45
N LYS A 133 2.56 14.34 -3.08
CA LYS A 133 2.85 14.63 -4.48
C LYS A 133 2.05 13.69 -5.39
N ILE A 134 1.36 14.28 -6.39
CA ILE A 134 0.67 13.52 -7.45
C ILE A 134 1.59 13.49 -8.67
N ASP A 135 1.98 12.30 -9.09
CA ASP A 135 2.76 12.11 -10.32
C ASP A 135 1.80 11.78 -11.48
N ILE A 136 1.56 12.78 -12.32
CA ILE A 136 0.69 12.64 -13.49
C ILE A 136 1.55 12.15 -14.65
N LYS A 137 1.55 10.85 -14.88
CA LYS A 137 2.37 10.24 -15.95
C LYS A 137 1.75 10.39 -17.33
N GLU A 138 0.42 10.27 -17.42
CA GLU A 138 -0.28 10.32 -18.71
C GLU A 138 -1.73 10.76 -18.53
N LEU A 139 -2.14 11.79 -19.28
CA LEU A 139 -3.54 12.18 -19.42
C LEU A 139 -4.02 11.69 -20.78
N GLY A 140 -4.86 10.67 -20.80
CA GLY A 140 -5.37 10.10 -22.05
C GLY A 140 -6.20 11.09 -22.90
N LYS A 141 -6.96 11.96 -22.26
CA LYS A 141 -7.73 13.02 -22.89
C LYS A 141 -7.91 14.22 -21.96
N ASP A 142 -7.46 15.37 -22.41
CA ASP A 142 -7.66 16.62 -21.66
C ASP A 142 -9.07 17.17 -21.90
N THR A 143 -10.00 16.80 -21.04
CA THR A 143 -11.41 17.19 -21.16
C THR A 143 -11.63 18.60 -20.66
N VAL A 144 -12.33 19.41 -21.44
CA VAL A 144 -12.77 20.75 -21.07
C VAL A 144 -14.18 20.68 -20.47
N TYR A 145 -14.37 21.35 -19.33
CA TYR A 145 -15.67 21.46 -18.66
C TYR A 145 -16.31 22.82 -18.96
N PRO A 146 -17.22 22.93 -19.94
CA PRO A 146 -17.73 24.21 -20.39
C PRO A 146 -18.57 24.96 -19.35
N ASN A 147 -19.19 24.21 -18.43
CA ASN A 147 -20.04 24.77 -17.35
C ASN A 147 -19.33 24.86 -16.00
N GLY A 148 -18.01 24.65 -15.98
CA GLY A 148 -17.26 24.50 -14.74
C GLY A 148 -17.50 23.18 -14.04
N LYS A 149 -16.88 22.97 -12.90
CA LYS A 149 -17.06 21.79 -12.06
C LYS A 149 -16.86 22.11 -10.59
N ALA A 150 -17.62 21.46 -9.73
CA ALA A 150 -17.45 21.51 -8.29
C ALA A 150 -17.27 20.10 -7.74
N PHE A 151 -16.34 19.95 -6.82
CA PHE A 151 -16.09 18.70 -6.10
C PHE A 151 -16.21 18.93 -4.60
N SER A 152 -17.00 18.10 -3.96
CA SER A 152 -17.13 18.04 -2.49
C SER A 152 -17.20 16.57 -2.09
N ASN A 153 -16.06 15.89 -2.15
CA ASN A 153 -16.00 14.46 -1.93
C ASN A 153 -14.58 14.02 -1.51
N ARG A 154 -14.39 12.74 -1.26
CA ARG A 154 -13.06 12.17 -1.05
C ARG A 154 -12.26 12.20 -2.35
N LEU A 155 -10.94 12.34 -2.22
CA LEU A 155 -10.04 12.44 -3.38
C LEU A 155 -10.18 11.26 -4.35
N SER A 156 -10.32 10.04 -3.86
CA SER A 156 -10.52 8.84 -4.69
C SER A 156 -11.74 8.93 -5.62
N ASN A 157 -12.81 9.58 -5.17
CA ASN A 157 -14.03 9.76 -5.97
C ASN A 157 -13.93 10.91 -6.98
N VAL A 158 -12.97 11.81 -6.80
CA VAL A 158 -12.74 12.96 -7.68
C VAL A 158 -11.88 12.58 -8.88
N VAL A 159 -10.92 11.67 -8.67
CA VAL A 159 -9.92 11.27 -9.68
C VAL A 159 -10.34 10.02 -10.47
N SER A 160 -11.30 9.25 -9.96
CA SER A 160 -11.83 8.06 -10.64
C SER A 160 -12.66 8.39 -11.89
#